data_32a38e805a20159232f532070ede7b85
#
_entry.id   32a38e805a20159232f532070ede7b85
#
_cell.length_a   1.000
_cell.length_b   1.000
_cell.length_c   1.000
_cell.angle_alpha   90.00
_cell.angle_beta   90.00
_cell.angle_gamma   90.00
#
_symmetry.space_group_name_H-M   'P 1'
#
loop_
_entity.id
_entity.type
_entity.pdbx_description
1 polymer ?
#
loop_
_entity_poly.entity_id
_entity_poly.type
_entity_poly.pdbx_seq_one_letter_code
_entity_poly.pdbx_strand_id
1 'polypeptide(L)'
;MANTPLTGSQIAKSGFNAEEMMTKQENIKVSLEAYFEKPIKTITKMDCRPHPNKSDIKIEFDDGTSYSAQVKNISTATATKMNGRGFSIDRRDVDKICPESPELTETLKAVCLRDKTNERRIVDKITGEKVLLQNILGIEESTQPHYFIKTESDRVTSEIRKMDICPREVFTGKLVDTLYETAISKKTCVHLSPNIYLQRKGGTKCEKRPNQIQTKMRITPDVDAIFTNIYQQ
;
A
#
# COMPACT_ATOMS: atom_id res chain seq x y z
N MET A 1 -22.57 -20.35 -6.32
CA MET A 1 -22.53 -19.97 -4.88
C MET A 1 -22.21 -18.48 -4.79
N ALA A 2 -23.02 -17.68 -4.10
CA ALA A 2 -22.79 -16.25 -3.95
C ALA A 2 -21.56 -16.03 -3.04
N ASN A 3 -20.56 -15.32 -3.57
CA ASN A 3 -19.34 -14.98 -2.81
C ASN A 3 -19.67 -13.93 -1.74
N THR A 4 -19.80 -14.34 -0.50
CA THR A 4 -19.94 -13.42 0.64
C THR A 4 -18.72 -12.49 0.73
N PRO A 5 -18.91 -11.17 0.86
CA PRO A 5 -17.80 -10.23 1.03
C PRO A 5 -16.99 -10.55 2.30
N LEU A 6 -15.67 -10.52 2.19
CA LEU A 6 -14.78 -10.72 3.34
C LEU A 6 -14.93 -9.59 4.36
N THR A 7 -14.91 -9.94 5.64
CA THR A 7 -14.82 -8.96 6.74
C THR A 7 -13.42 -8.31 6.78
N GLY A 8 -13.30 -7.17 7.45
CA GLY A 8 -12.01 -6.51 7.62
C GLY A 8 -10.96 -7.38 8.31
N SER A 9 -11.38 -8.25 9.23
CA SER A 9 -10.51 -9.22 9.92
C SER A 9 -10.00 -10.29 8.95
N GLN A 10 -10.86 -10.83 8.10
CA GLN A 10 -10.49 -11.83 7.08
C GLN A 10 -9.54 -11.26 6.03
N ILE A 11 -9.74 -9.98 5.65
CA ILE A 11 -8.82 -9.29 4.72
C ILE A 11 -7.44 -9.12 5.37
N ALA A 12 -7.37 -8.73 6.64
CA ALA A 12 -6.10 -8.59 7.34
C ALA A 12 -5.37 -9.94 7.47
N LYS A 13 -6.10 -11.00 7.84
CA LYS A 13 -5.53 -12.36 7.94
C LYS A 13 -4.99 -12.84 6.59
N SER A 14 -5.71 -12.58 5.50
CA SER A 14 -5.25 -12.92 4.14
C SER A 14 -3.93 -12.21 3.77
N GLY A 15 -3.74 -10.96 4.19
CA GLY A 15 -2.46 -10.26 4.02
C GLY A 15 -1.32 -10.94 4.76
N PHE A 16 -1.50 -11.23 6.05
CA PHE A 16 -0.50 -11.92 6.86
C PHE A 16 -0.15 -13.31 6.32
N ASN A 17 -1.14 -14.05 5.81
CA ASN A 17 -0.91 -15.35 5.21
C ASN A 17 -0.07 -15.22 3.92
N ALA A 18 -0.31 -14.23 3.08
CA ALA A 18 0.49 -14.01 1.87
C ALA A 18 1.96 -13.70 2.20
N GLU A 19 2.22 -12.83 3.18
CA GLU A 19 3.56 -12.54 3.65
C GLU A 19 4.27 -13.82 4.16
N GLU A 20 3.55 -14.67 4.88
CA GLU A 20 4.07 -15.96 5.37
C GLU A 20 4.34 -16.95 4.22
N MET A 21 3.43 -17.03 3.24
CA MET A 21 3.61 -17.91 2.08
C MET A 21 4.79 -17.47 1.19
N MET A 22 5.08 -16.18 1.12
CA MET A 22 6.30 -15.68 0.45
C MET A 22 7.59 -16.29 1.02
N THR A 23 7.61 -16.65 2.30
CA THR A 23 8.79 -17.24 2.96
C THR A 23 8.85 -18.76 2.86
N LYS A 24 7.77 -19.43 2.43
CA LYS A 24 7.63 -20.89 2.49
C LYS A 24 7.51 -21.57 1.13
N GLN A 25 6.99 -20.88 0.12
CA GLN A 25 6.78 -21.47 -1.19
C GLN A 25 8.06 -21.43 -2.05
N GLU A 26 8.63 -22.59 -2.33
CA GLU A 26 9.88 -22.73 -3.10
C GLU A 26 9.76 -22.14 -4.51
N ASN A 27 8.63 -22.34 -5.19
CA ASN A 27 8.38 -21.77 -6.50
C ASN A 27 8.38 -20.23 -6.51
N ILE A 28 8.00 -19.59 -5.42
CA ILE A 28 8.10 -18.13 -5.24
C ILE A 28 9.57 -17.72 -5.15
N LYS A 29 10.36 -18.44 -4.36
CA LYS A 29 11.80 -18.20 -4.25
C LYS A 29 12.47 -18.31 -5.62
N VAL A 30 12.22 -19.39 -6.36
CA VAL A 30 12.76 -19.61 -7.72
C VAL A 30 12.37 -18.46 -8.67
N SER A 31 11.13 -18.00 -8.61
CA SER A 31 10.68 -16.87 -9.45
C SER A 31 11.36 -15.56 -9.11
N LEU A 32 11.61 -15.31 -7.84
CA LEU A 32 12.36 -14.12 -7.40
C LEU A 32 13.84 -14.22 -7.77
N GLU A 33 14.46 -15.40 -7.66
CA GLU A 33 15.83 -15.65 -8.13
C GLU A 33 15.99 -15.40 -9.62
N ALA A 34 15.03 -15.85 -10.42
CA ALA A 34 15.00 -15.58 -11.86
C ALA A 34 14.84 -14.09 -12.17
N TYR A 35 13.99 -13.37 -11.42
CA TYR A 35 13.78 -11.93 -11.62
C TYR A 35 15.02 -11.11 -11.26
N PHE A 36 15.66 -11.44 -10.14
CA PHE A 36 16.84 -10.70 -9.67
C PHE A 36 18.15 -11.18 -10.30
N GLU A 37 18.11 -12.29 -11.04
CA GLU A 37 19.31 -12.97 -11.59
C GLU A 37 20.35 -13.28 -10.51
N LYS A 38 19.89 -13.60 -9.30
CA LYS A 38 20.71 -13.83 -8.11
C LYS A 38 20.13 -14.96 -7.25
N PRO A 39 20.97 -15.85 -6.71
CA PRO A 39 20.53 -16.86 -5.77
C PRO A 39 20.13 -16.21 -4.44
N ILE A 40 18.96 -16.61 -3.94
CA ILE A 40 18.40 -16.10 -2.69
C ILE A 40 18.81 -17.01 -1.54
N LYS A 41 19.51 -16.44 -0.57
CA LYS A 41 19.86 -17.12 0.68
C LYS A 41 18.63 -17.35 1.54
N THR A 42 17.86 -16.29 1.79
CA THR A 42 16.65 -16.38 2.61
C THR A 42 15.63 -15.28 2.31
N ILE A 43 14.37 -15.59 2.51
CA ILE A 43 13.27 -14.63 2.55
C ILE A 43 12.71 -14.64 3.95
N THR A 44 12.73 -13.50 4.63
CA THR A 44 12.26 -13.36 6.00
C THR A 44 11.12 -12.36 6.10
N LYS A 45 10.13 -12.67 6.93
CA LYS A 45 9.09 -11.72 7.29
C LYS A 45 9.66 -10.67 8.22
N MET A 46 9.34 -9.42 7.96
CA MET A 46 9.77 -8.31 8.80
C MET A 46 8.72 -8.01 9.87
N ASP A 47 9.16 -7.82 11.10
CA ASP A 47 8.28 -7.32 12.14
C ASP A 47 8.08 -5.82 11.95
N CYS A 48 6.84 -5.44 11.75
CA CYS A 48 6.45 -4.03 11.59
C CYS A 48 6.24 -3.31 12.93
N ARG A 49 6.71 -3.86 14.04
CA ARG A 49 6.55 -3.28 15.38
C ARG A 49 7.85 -3.26 16.18
N PRO A 50 8.20 -2.13 16.83
CA PRO A 50 7.57 -0.81 16.74
C PRO A 50 7.98 -0.08 15.45
N HIS A 51 7.03 0.62 14.86
CA HIS A 51 7.23 1.35 13.59
C HIS A 51 8.55 2.14 13.54
N PRO A 52 9.21 2.24 12.36
CA PRO A 52 8.59 2.80 11.14
C PRO A 52 8.69 1.95 9.86
N ASN A 53 9.10 0.69 9.93
CA ASN A 53 9.35 -0.12 8.73
C ASN A 53 8.08 -0.33 7.89
N LYS A 54 8.19 -0.07 6.58
CA LYS A 54 7.11 -0.23 5.60
C LYS A 54 7.19 -1.53 4.82
N SER A 55 8.30 -2.21 4.94
CA SER A 55 8.53 -3.49 4.27
C SER A 55 7.91 -4.63 5.07
N ASP A 56 7.25 -5.53 4.37
CA ASP A 56 6.62 -6.71 4.93
C ASP A 56 7.58 -7.92 4.90
N ILE A 57 8.52 -7.93 3.94
CA ILE A 57 9.55 -8.98 3.80
C ILE A 57 10.92 -8.39 3.49
N LYS A 58 11.96 -9.16 3.86
CA LYS A 58 13.37 -8.95 3.45
C LYS A 58 13.83 -10.16 2.64
N ILE A 59 14.49 -9.90 1.52
CA ILE A 59 15.09 -10.88 0.63
C ILE A 59 16.60 -10.70 0.74
N GLU A 60 17.32 -11.71 1.21
CA GLU A 60 18.78 -11.72 1.33
C GLU A 60 19.37 -12.65 0.27
N PHE A 61 20.40 -12.20 -0.42
CA PHE A 61 21.09 -12.95 -1.46
C PHE A 61 22.39 -13.56 -0.93
N ASP A 62 22.92 -14.58 -1.63
CA ASP A 62 24.16 -15.25 -1.27
C ASP A 62 25.38 -14.31 -1.36
N ASP A 63 25.30 -13.26 -2.18
CA ASP A 63 26.35 -12.24 -2.31
C ASP A 63 26.36 -11.22 -1.14
N GLY A 64 25.51 -11.38 -0.15
CA GLY A 64 25.35 -10.52 1.01
C GLY A 64 24.50 -9.27 0.78
N THR A 65 24.05 -9.01 -0.44
CA THR A 65 23.10 -7.93 -0.72
C THR A 65 21.70 -8.29 -0.21
N SER A 66 20.86 -7.28 0.01
CA SER A 66 19.47 -7.53 0.40
C SER A 66 18.53 -6.48 -0.14
N TYR A 67 17.30 -6.89 -0.44
CA TYR A 67 16.19 -6.01 -0.77
C TYR A 67 15.03 -6.21 0.20
N SER A 68 14.26 -5.16 0.39
CA SER A 68 13.02 -5.19 1.15
C SER A 68 11.83 -4.92 0.25
N ALA A 69 10.70 -5.54 0.55
CA ALA A 69 9.50 -5.34 -0.24
C ALA A 69 8.24 -5.19 0.63
N GLN A 70 7.32 -4.36 0.15
CA GLN A 70 5.97 -4.30 0.65
C GLN A 70 5.07 -5.24 -0.15
N VAL A 71 4.38 -6.15 0.54
CA VAL A 71 3.50 -7.15 -0.08
C VAL A 71 2.03 -6.74 0.06
N LYS A 72 1.29 -6.80 -1.04
CA LYS A 72 -0.16 -6.55 -1.06
C LYS A 72 -0.88 -7.72 -1.69
N ASN A 73 -1.62 -8.45 -0.87
CA ASN A 73 -2.42 -9.58 -1.35
C ASN A 73 -3.77 -9.12 -1.90
N ILE A 74 -4.05 -9.49 -3.13
CA ILE A 74 -5.32 -9.30 -3.81
C ILE A 74 -5.97 -10.67 -3.91
N SER A 75 -7.02 -10.95 -3.16
CA SER A 75 -7.70 -12.25 -3.27
C SER A 75 -8.39 -12.38 -4.65
N THR A 76 -8.31 -13.58 -5.25
CA THR A 76 -8.83 -13.88 -6.60
C THR A 76 -10.32 -13.53 -6.79
N ALA A 77 -11.15 -13.65 -5.77
CA ALA A 77 -12.55 -13.19 -5.85
C ALA A 77 -12.69 -11.66 -5.91
N THR A 78 -11.58 -10.97 -5.73
CA THR A 78 -11.46 -9.52 -5.78
C THR A 78 -10.96 -9.04 -7.13
N ALA A 79 -10.14 -9.83 -7.80
CA ALA A 79 -9.59 -9.52 -9.13
C ALA A 79 -10.70 -9.39 -10.20
N THR A 80 -11.77 -10.17 -10.10
CA THR A 80 -12.92 -10.09 -11.02
C THR A 80 -13.79 -8.84 -10.87
N LYS A 81 -13.59 -8.04 -9.81
CA LYS A 81 -14.29 -6.76 -9.59
C LYS A 81 -13.28 -5.61 -9.45
N MET A 82 -12.38 -5.48 -10.39
CA MET A 82 -11.32 -4.45 -10.38
C MET A 82 -11.83 -2.99 -10.36
N ASN A 83 -13.09 -2.76 -10.63
CA ASN A 83 -13.68 -1.41 -10.69
C ASN A 83 -13.88 -0.68 -9.35
N GLY A 84 -13.40 -1.22 -8.23
CA GLY A 84 -13.69 -0.61 -6.93
C GLY A 84 -12.67 -0.81 -5.80
N ARG A 85 -11.52 -1.45 -6.03
CA ARG A 85 -10.61 -1.77 -4.93
C ARG A 85 -9.31 -0.99 -5.01
N GLY A 86 -9.09 -0.19 -3.97
CA GLY A 86 -7.83 0.48 -3.75
C GLY A 86 -6.92 -0.32 -2.82
N PHE A 87 -5.63 -0.26 -3.05
CA PHE A 87 -4.67 -0.56 -2.00
C PHE A 87 -4.91 0.41 -0.85
N SER A 88 -5.00 -0.12 0.37
CA SER A 88 -4.88 0.69 1.56
C SER A 88 -3.42 0.70 1.95
N ILE A 89 -2.71 1.78 1.65
CA ILE A 89 -1.26 1.74 1.68
C ILE A 89 -0.68 2.22 3.00
N ASP A 90 -1.35 2.91 3.88
CA ASP A 90 -0.86 3.12 5.24
C ASP A 90 -1.83 3.76 6.20
N ARG A 91 -1.35 3.86 7.46
CA ARG A 91 -2.08 4.41 8.59
C ARG A 91 -1.10 5.22 9.42
N ARG A 92 -1.04 6.51 9.15
CA ARG A 92 -0.22 7.38 9.97
C ARG A 92 -1.08 8.32 10.78
N ASP A 93 -0.59 8.65 11.95
CA ASP A 93 -1.14 9.75 12.72
C ASP A 93 -0.89 11.04 11.96
N VAL A 94 -1.93 11.86 11.88
CA VAL A 94 -1.90 13.12 11.12
C VAL A 94 -0.74 14.01 11.54
N ASP A 95 -0.45 14.07 12.82
CA ASP A 95 0.62 14.91 13.36
C ASP A 95 2.03 14.47 12.93
N LYS A 96 2.15 13.26 12.36
CA LYS A 96 3.41 12.72 11.83
C LYS A 96 3.54 12.88 10.33
N ILE A 97 2.50 13.39 9.67
CA ILE A 97 2.48 13.63 8.23
C ILE A 97 2.76 15.10 8.00
N CYS A 98 3.89 15.41 7.35
CA CYS A 98 4.31 16.78 7.05
C CYS A 98 4.21 17.72 8.26
N PRO A 99 4.92 17.46 9.37
CA PRO A 99 4.86 18.27 10.58
C PRO A 99 5.28 19.71 10.34
N GLU A 100 6.02 19.96 9.26
CA GLU A 100 6.45 21.29 8.82
C GLU A 100 5.37 22.11 8.12
N SER A 101 4.20 21.51 7.84
CA SER A 101 3.06 22.18 7.19
C SER A 101 1.83 22.20 8.11
N PRO A 102 1.69 23.20 8.99
CA PRO A 102 0.55 23.30 9.91
C PRO A 102 -0.80 23.33 9.20
N GLU A 103 -0.88 24.01 8.07
CA GLU A 103 -2.10 24.12 7.28
C GLU A 103 -2.55 22.75 6.73
N LEU A 104 -1.60 21.95 6.24
CA LEU A 104 -1.90 20.60 5.81
C LEU A 104 -2.33 19.73 7.00
N THR A 105 -1.65 19.83 8.12
CA THR A 105 -2.00 19.11 9.35
C THR A 105 -3.44 19.42 9.77
N GLU A 106 -3.85 20.68 9.76
CA GLU A 106 -5.24 21.08 10.06
C GLU A 106 -6.23 20.55 9.02
N THR A 107 -5.88 20.58 7.72
CA THR A 107 -6.70 19.99 6.67
C THR A 107 -6.90 18.48 6.89
N LEU A 108 -5.84 17.76 7.23
CA LEU A 108 -5.90 16.33 7.49
C LEU A 108 -6.67 16.02 8.79
N LYS A 109 -6.53 16.85 9.82
CA LYS A 109 -7.33 16.75 11.05
C LYS A 109 -8.82 16.93 10.76
N ALA A 110 -9.19 17.93 9.97
CA ALA A 110 -10.58 18.13 9.56
C ALA A 110 -11.16 16.92 8.81
N VAL A 111 -10.38 16.30 7.92
CA VAL A 111 -10.75 15.04 7.27
C VAL A 111 -10.91 13.90 8.27
N CYS A 112 -10.02 13.79 9.26
CA CYS A 112 -10.08 12.77 10.29
C CYS A 112 -11.28 12.94 11.22
N LEU A 113 -11.53 14.15 11.65
CA LEU A 113 -12.64 14.51 12.56
C LEU A 113 -13.99 14.50 11.84
N ARG A 114 -13.98 14.42 10.51
CA ARG A 114 -15.18 14.52 9.66
C ARG A 114 -15.92 15.82 9.89
N ASP A 115 -15.16 16.85 10.04
CA ASP A 115 -15.71 18.17 10.10
C ASP A 115 -16.58 18.37 8.84
N LYS A 116 -17.88 18.51 9.07
CA LYS A 116 -18.87 18.69 8.02
C LYS A 116 -18.92 20.13 7.51
N THR A 117 -18.10 21.01 8.09
CA THR A 117 -17.94 22.34 7.56
C THR A 117 -17.52 22.23 6.11
N ASN A 118 -18.32 22.78 5.24
CA ASN A 118 -18.19 22.66 3.78
C ASN A 118 -16.99 23.45 3.22
N GLU A 119 -16.03 23.80 4.02
CA GLU A 119 -14.82 24.45 3.58
C GLU A 119 -14.02 23.51 2.68
N ARG A 120 -14.00 23.84 1.42
CA ARG A 120 -13.12 23.21 0.44
C ARG A 120 -11.69 23.61 0.77
N ARG A 121 -10.95 22.69 1.36
CA ARG A 121 -9.53 22.91 1.61
C ARG A 121 -8.74 22.46 0.38
N ILE A 122 -7.77 23.25 0.03
CA ILE A 122 -6.95 23.08 -1.17
C ILE A 122 -5.59 22.55 -0.72
N VAL A 123 -5.09 21.55 -1.45
CA VAL A 123 -3.76 20.99 -1.29
C VAL A 123 -3.09 21.07 -2.65
N ASP A 124 -1.99 21.79 -2.76
CA ASP A 124 -1.20 21.87 -3.98
C ASP A 124 -0.51 20.53 -4.29
N LYS A 125 -0.02 20.38 -5.53
CA LYS A 125 0.58 19.12 -6.01
C LYS A 125 1.80 18.72 -5.20
N ILE A 126 2.68 19.65 -4.88
CA ILE A 126 3.93 19.40 -4.14
C ILE A 126 3.62 18.83 -2.76
N THR A 127 2.69 19.46 -2.06
CA THR A 127 2.20 19.02 -0.76
C THR A 127 1.50 17.67 -0.87
N GLY A 128 0.66 17.48 -1.88
CA GLY A 128 -0.03 16.22 -2.16
C GLY A 128 0.93 15.06 -2.45
N GLU A 129 1.97 15.30 -3.24
CA GLU A 129 3.04 14.36 -3.51
C GLU A 129 3.78 13.96 -2.23
N LYS A 130 4.21 14.93 -1.44
CA LYS A 130 4.92 14.69 -0.18
C LYS A 130 4.09 13.82 0.78
N VAL A 131 2.82 14.15 0.95
CA VAL A 131 1.91 13.35 1.79
C VAL A 131 1.76 11.93 1.25
N LEU A 132 1.58 11.79 -0.07
CA LEU A 132 1.44 10.49 -0.71
C LEU A 132 2.69 9.63 -0.47
N LEU A 133 3.87 10.17 -0.76
CA LEU A 133 5.12 9.46 -0.63
C LEU A 133 5.41 9.08 0.84
N GLN A 134 5.22 9.98 1.78
CA GLN A 134 5.37 9.66 3.20
C GLN A 134 4.39 8.58 3.69
N ASN A 135 3.18 8.56 3.15
CA ASN A 135 2.21 7.52 3.48
C ASN A 135 2.60 6.15 2.90
N ILE A 136 3.11 6.12 1.68
CA ILE A 136 3.46 4.88 0.96
C ILE A 136 4.80 4.33 1.44
N LEU A 137 5.82 5.17 1.48
CA LEU A 137 7.20 4.75 1.72
C LEU A 137 7.59 4.82 3.20
N GLY A 138 7.01 5.73 3.94
CA GLY A 138 7.50 6.12 5.26
C GLY A 138 8.38 7.36 5.20
N ILE A 139 8.75 7.86 6.38
CA ILE A 139 9.54 9.09 6.51
C ILE A 139 11.03 8.78 6.40
N GLU A 140 11.47 7.68 7.02
CA GLU A 140 12.88 7.29 7.07
C GLU A 140 13.26 6.44 5.87
N GLU A 141 14.22 6.89 5.08
CA GLU A 141 14.67 6.21 3.87
C GLU A 141 15.12 4.76 4.13
N SER A 142 15.84 4.54 5.22
CA SER A 142 16.33 3.21 5.63
C SER A 142 15.23 2.17 5.87
N THR A 143 13.99 2.62 6.04
CA THR A 143 12.83 1.75 6.30
C THR A 143 11.90 1.61 5.11
N GLN A 144 12.24 2.26 4.00
CA GLN A 144 11.43 2.24 2.79
C GLN A 144 11.61 0.92 2.02
N PRO A 145 10.54 0.38 1.41
CA PRO A 145 10.68 -0.80 0.57
C PRO A 145 11.43 -0.46 -0.73
N HIS A 146 12.26 -1.38 -1.21
CA HIS A 146 12.88 -1.30 -2.53
C HIS A 146 11.90 -1.72 -3.63
N TYR A 147 10.96 -2.59 -3.29
CA TYR A 147 9.99 -3.14 -4.24
C TYR A 147 8.58 -3.18 -3.65
N PHE A 148 7.60 -3.10 -4.53
CA PHE A 148 6.21 -3.40 -4.25
C PHE A 148 5.85 -4.72 -4.93
N ILE A 149 5.28 -5.65 -4.16
CA ILE A 149 4.86 -6.96 -4.65
C ILE A 149 3.35 -7.07 -4.50
N LYS A 150 2.70 -7.41 -5.60
CA LYS A 150 1.28 -7.70 -5.65
C LYS A 150 1.10 -9.21 -5.79
N THR A 151 0.37 -9.85 -4.89
CA THR A 151 0.09 -11.28 -4.93
C THR A 151 -1.40 -11.54 -5.08
N GLU A 152 -1.74 -12.63 -5.77
CA GLU A 152 -3.06 -13.23 -5.74
C GLU A 152 -2.95 -14.60 -5.09
N SER A 153 -3.71 -14.81 -4.01
CA SER A 153 -3.67 -16.07 -3.27
C SER A 153 -4.99 -16.82 -3.37
N ASP A 154 -4.90 -18.14 -3.31
CA ASP A 154 -6.05 -18.99 -3.08
C ASP A 154 -6.71 -18.65 -1.73
N ARG A 155 -8.03 -18.66 -1.69
CA ARG A 155 -8.77 -18.29 -0.47
C ARG A 155 -8.77 -19.36 0.59
N VAL A 156 -8.61 -20.61 0.21
CA VAL A 156 -8.70 -21.77 1.08
C VAL A 156 -7.31 -22.18 1.56
N THR A 157 -6.39 -22.37 0.61
CA THR A 157 -5.03 -22.82 0.91
C THR A 157 -4.09 -21.69 1.30
N SER A 158 -4.43 -20.44 0.96
CA SER A 158 -3.58 -19.26 1.05
C SER A 158 -2.34 -19.29 0.14
N GLU A 159 -2.19 -20.32 -0.70
CA GLU A 159 -1.10 -20.41 -1.67
C GLU A 159 -1.15 -19.25 -2.66
N ILE A 160 0.01 -18.67 -2.93
CA ILE A 160 0.17 -17.63 -3.94
C ILE A 160 0.05 -18.28 -5.31
N ARG A 161 -0.86 -17.79 -6.12
CA ARG A 161 -1.10 -18.24 -7.50
C ARG A 161 -0.56 -17.30 -8.56
N LYS A 162 -0.41 -16.03 -8.19
CA LYS A 162 0.16 -15.02 -9.05
C LYS A 162 0.98 -14.04 -8.23
N MET A 163 2.10 -13.61 -8.79
CA MET A 163 2.95 -12.60 -8.19
C MET A 163 3.46 -11.64 -9.25
N ASP A 164 3.23 -10.36 -9.01
CA ASP A 164 3.72 -9.27 -9.83
C ASP A 164 4.60 -8.36 -8.97
N ILE A 165 5.70 -7.86 -9.51
CA ILE A 165 6.69 -7.03 -8.82
C ILE A 165 6.91 -5.70 -9.56
N CYS A 166 7.15 -4.65 -8.79
CA CYS A 166 7.46 -3.32 -9.33
C CYS A 166 8.53 -2.64 -8.47
N PRO A 167 9.59 -2.08 -9.05
CA PRO A 167 10.55 -1.24 -8.33
C PRO A 167 9.86 -0.02 -7.71
N ARG A 168 10.35 0.41 -6.54
CA ARG A 168 9.81 1.55 -5.80
C ARG A 168 9.70 2.81 -6.66
N GLU A 169 10.78 3.15 -7.36
CA GLU A 169 10.88 4.37 -8.16
C GLU A 169 9.86 4.39 -9.30
N VAL A 170 9.66 3.26 -9.97
CA VAL A 170 8.67 3.10 -11.05
C VAL A 170 7.26 3.25 -10.50
N PHE A 171 6.98 2.60 -9.36
CA PHE A 171 5.66 2.66 -8.73
C PHE A 171 5.32 4.07 -8.25
N THR A 172 6.23 4.70 -7.51
CA THR A 172 6.00 6.04 -6.97
C THR A 172 5.93 7.10 -8.06
N GLY A 173 6.83 7.05 -9.05
CA GLY A 173 6.81 7.95 -10.21
C GLY A 173 5.46 7.88 -10.94
N LYS A 174 4.96 6.68 -11.24
CA LYS A 174 3.66 6.50 -11.88
C LYS A 174 2.50 7.10 -11.07
N LEU A 175 2.56 7.00 -9.74
CA LEU A 175 1.52 7.58 -8.89
C LEU A 175 1.58 9.12 -8.89
N VAL A 176 2.78 9.68 -8.78
CA VAL A 176 3.01 11.14 -8.78
C VAL A 176 2.54 11.76 -10.09
N ASP A 177 2.78 11.10 -11.23
CA ASP A 177 2.32 11.57 -12.55
C ASP A 177 0.79 11.70 -12.65
N THR A 178 0.04 10.98 -11.83
CA THR A 178 -1.43 11.02 -11.83
C THR A 178 -2.01 12.09 -10.92
N LEU A 179 -1.20 12.79 -10.13
CA LEU A 179 -1.69 13.75 -9.15
C LEU A 179 -2.28 14.99 -9.83
N TYR A 180 -3.33 15.52 -9.24
CA TYR A 180 -3.87 16.84 -9.62
C TYR A 180 -2.88 17.94 -9.26
N GLU A 181 -2.82 19.00 -10.07
CA GLU A 181 -2.10 20.22 -9.71
C GLU A 181 -2.64 20.84 -8.42
N THR A 182 -3.93 20.65 -8.19
CA THR A 182 -4.62 21.11 -6.97
C THR A 182 -5.60 20.05 -6.52
N ALA A 183 -5.34 19.46 -5.36
CA ALA A 183 -6.25 18.52 -4.71
C ALA A 183 -7.27 19.26 -3.85
N ILE A 184 -8.50 18.78 -3.86
CA ILE A 184 -9.60 19.40 -3.11
C ILE A 184 -10.16 18.40 -2.09
N SER A 185 -10.33 18.86 -0.85
CA SER A 185 -11.04 18.08 0.15
C SER A 185 -12.52 17.97 -0.21
N LYS A 186 -13.06 16.76 -0.14
CA LYS A 186 -14.48 16.49 -0.34
C LYS A 186 -15.01 15.67 0.81
N LYS A 187 -15.80 16.27 1.66
CA LYS A 187 -16.33 15.64 2.88
C LYS A 187 -15.20 15.13 3.78
N THR A 188 -15.01 13.81 3.84
CA THR A 188 -14.08 13.11 4.72
C THR A 188 -12.87 12.55 3.96
N CYS A 189 -12.64 13.00 2.74
CA CYS A 189 -11.54 12.55 1.89
C CYS A 189 -10.84 13.74 1.23
N VAL A 190 -9.55 13.58 0.97
CA VAL A 190 -8.79 14.46 0.08
C VAL A 190 -8.44 13.64 -1.15
N HIS A 191 -8.96 14.02 -2.31
CA HIS A 191 -8.66 13.36 -3.57
C HIS A 191 -7.41 13.98 -4.19
N LEU A 192 -6.30 13.24 -4.14
CA LEU A 192 -5.04 13.64 -4.74
C LEU A 192 -5.01 13.40 -6.25
N SER A 193 -5.81 12.44 -6.72
CA SER A 193 -6.03 12.14 -8.14
C SER A 193 -7.39 11.45 -8.31
N PRO A 194 -7.83 11.14 -9.54
CA PRO A 194 -9.06 10.37 -9.75
C PRO A 194 -9.07 9.02 -9.03
N ASN A 195 -7.88 8.46 -8.81
CA ASN A 195 -7.71 7.10 -8.31
C ASN A 195 -7.00 7.03 -6.95
N ILE A 196 -6.49 8.15 -6.43
CA ILE A 196 -5.76 8.22 -5.17
C ILE A 196 -6.44 9.21 -4.24
N TYR A 197 -6.79 8.76 -3.04
CA TYR A 197 -7.37 9.63 -2.04
C TYR A 197 -6.94 9.26 -0.63
N LEU A 198 -6.84 10.27 0.21
CA LEU A 198 -6.63 10.15 1.64
C LEU A 198 -7.97 10.06 2.34
N GLN A 199 -8.13 9.17 3.28
CA GLN A 199 -9.33 9.07 4.10
C GLN A 199 -9.00 8.67 5.54
N ARG A 200 -9.91 9.03 6.46
CA ARG A 200 -9.83 8.53 7.83
C ARG A 200 -9.87 7.00 7.86
N LYS A 201 -9.01 6.40 8.67
CA LYS A 201 -9.06 4.97 8.90
C LYS A 201 -10.22 4.57 9.82
N GLY A 202 -10.82 3.40 9.52
CA GLY A 202 -11.85 2.79 10.38
C GLY A 202 -13.27 3.28 10.16
N GLY A 203 -13.49 4.07 9.11
CA GLY A 203 -14.84 4.52 8.75
C GLY A 203 -15.48 5.45 9.80
N THR A 204 -16.82 5.57 9.77
CA THR A 204 -17.59 6.56 10.53
C THR A 204 -17.60 6.35 12.03
N LYS A 205 -17.34 5.18 12.53
CA LYS A 205 -17.59 4.79 13.92
C LYS A 205 -16.33 4.43 14.73
N CYS A 206 -15.13 4.61 14.17
CA CYS A 206 -13.92 4.21 14.88
C CYS A 206 -13.38 5.34 15.76
N GLU A 207 -13.87 5.42 16.98
CA GLU A 207 -13.37 6.34 18.00
C GLU A 207 -11.96 5.99 18.50
N LYS A 208 -11.55 4.72 18.35
CA LYS A 208 -10.26 4.22 18.85
C LYS A 208 -9.04 4.72 18.05
N ARG A 209 -9.24 5.37 16.89
CA ARG A 209 -8.15 5.84 16.01
C ARG A 209 -8.54 7.16 15.33
N PRO A 210 -8.80 8.21 16.11
CA PRO A 210 -9.37 9.45 15.58
C PRO A 210 -8.45 10.15 14.56
N ASN A 211 -7.14 10.03 14.73
CA ASN A 211 -6.14 10.80 13.98
C ASN A 211 -5.41 9.99 12.91
N GLN A 212 -5.91 8.80 12.53
CA GLN A 212 -5.24 7.99 11.54
C GLN A 212 -5.81 8.19 10.13
N ILE A 213 -4.93 8.55 9.21
CA ILE A 213 -5.20 8.64 7.77
C ILE A 213 -4.63 7.41 7.06
N GLN A 214 -5.34 6.97 6.04
CA GLN A 214 -4.87 5.95 5.10
C GLN A 214 -5.02 6.45 3.68
N THR A 215 -4.03 6.17 2.88
CA THR A 215 -4.11 6.33 1.43
C THR A 215 -4.90 5.17 0.84
N LYS A 216 -5.87 5.49 0.02
CA LYS A 216 -6.60 4.55 -0.82
C LYS A 216 -6.22 4.80 -2.27
N MET A 217 -5.91 3.73 -2.97
CA MET A 217 -5.59 3.77 -4.38
C MET A 217 -6.40 2.72 -5.13
N ARG A 218 -6.99 3.11 -6.25
CA ARG A 218 -7.54 2.18 -7.23
C ARG A 218 -6.44 1.80 -8.19
N ILE A 219 -6.24 0.51 -8.39
CA ILE A 219 -5.36 0.04 -9.46
C ILE A 219 -6.12 0.20 -10.77
N THR A 220 -5.64 1.10 -11.59
CA THR A 220 -6.07 1.25 -12.97
C THR A 220 -5.26 0.31 -13.87
N PRO A 221 -5.71 0.01 -15.08
CA PRO A 221 -4.89 -0.75 -16.05
C PRO A 221 -3.49 -0.17 -16.22
N ASP A 222 -3.35 1.16 -16.23
CA ASP A 222 -2.05 1.85 -16.36
C ASP A 222 -1.14 1.63 -15.15
N VAL A 223 -1.69 1.57 -13.94
CA VAL A 223 -0.92 1.25 -12.73
C VAL A 223 -0.65 -0.25 -12.66
N ASP A 224 -1.54 -1.08 -13.17
CA ASP A 224 -1.31 -2.52 -13.23
C ASP A 224 -0.20 -2.88 -14.22
N ALA A 225 -0.14 -2.18 -15.34
CA ALA A 225 0.82 -2.42 -16.41
C ALA A 225 2.29 -2.15 -16.04
N ILE A 226 2.57 -1.40 -14.97
CA ILE A 226 3.95 -1.18 -14.50
C ILE A 226 4.50 -2.33 -13.66
N PHE A 227 3.65 -3.28 -13.28
CA PHE A 227 4.08 -4.47 -12.55
C PHE A 227 4.50 -5.56 -13.53
N THR A 228 5.67 -6.15 -13.30
CA THR A 228 6.15 -7.30 -14.04
C THR A 228 5.59 -8.57 -13.41
N ASN A 229 4.89 -9.40 -14.21
CA ASN A 229 4.46 -10.71 -13.75
C ASN A 229 5.68 -11.64 -13.68
N ILE A 230 5.96 -12.21 -12.52
CA ILE A 230 7.11 -13.09 -12.29
C ILE A 230 6.71 -14.50 -11.86
N TYR A 231 5.45 -14.70 -11.52
CA TYR A 231 4.91 -16.01 -11.17
C TYR A 231 3.42 -16.10 -11.49
N GLN A 232 3.02 -17.20 -12.13
CA GLN A 232 1.61 -17.54 -12.37
C GLN A 232 1.45 -19.06 -12.44
N GLN A 233 0.53 -19.59 -11.63
CA GLN A 233 0.07 -20.99 -11.62
C GLN A 233 -1.11 -21.19 -12.56
#